data_4773eeba90e690c48e32448f64d250a0
#
_entry.id   4773eeba90e690c48e32448f64d250a0
#
_cell.length_a   1.000
_cell.length_b   1.000
_cell.length_c   1.000
_cell.angle_alpha   90.00
_cell.angle_beta   90.00
_cell.angle_gamma   90.00
#
_symmetry.space_group_name_H-M   'P 1'
#
loop_
_entity.id
_entity.type
_entity.pdbx_description
1 polymer ?
#
loop_
_entity_poly.entity_id
_entity_poly.type
_entity_poly.pdbx_seq_one_letter_code
_entity_poly.pdbx_strand_id
1 'polypeptide(L)'
;MKIERALDWNQVSSNLSSQMNGIGYNPDLHRMHKNIDKMVSELSKLEVNLRRTGKYEMLDDKVAAVNTAINHLEKLVLMANLMK
;
A
#
# COMPACT_ATOMS: atom_id res chain seq x y z
N MET A 1 7.59 -11.58 -5.23
CA MET A 1 6.69 -12.05 -4.16
C MET A 1 5.85 -10.90 -3.63
N LYS A 2 4.65 -11.21 -3.18
CA LYS A 2 3.69 -10.20 -2.76
C LYS A 2 4.11 -9.40 -1.53
N ILE A 3 4.90 -10.00 -0.65
CA ILE A 3 5.42 -9.35 0.55
C ILE A 3 6.27 -8.11 0.21
N GLU A 4 7.01 -8.17 -0.90
CA GLU A 4 7.89 -7.10 -1.33
C GLU A 4 7.16 -5.81 -1.65
N ARG A 5 5.90 -5.89 -2.08
CA ARG A 5 5.14 -4.68 -2.46
C ARG A 5 4.87 -3.77 -1.26
N ALA A 6 4.56 -4.35 -0.11
CA ALA A 6 4.36 -3.55 1.11
C ALA A 6 5.66 -2.93 1.59
N LEU A 7 6.78 -3.64 1.43
CA LEU A 7 8.10 -3.14 1.82
C LEU A 7 8.63 -2.08 0.85
N ASP A 8 8.20 -2.14 -0.41
CA ASP A 8 8.59 -1.19 -1.46
C ASP A 8 7.55 -0.10 -1.68
N TRP A 9 6.72 0.16 -0.68
CA TRP A 9 5.62 1.10 -0.80
C TRP A 9 6.03 2.48 -1.31
N ASN A 10 7.21 2.97 -0.96
CA ASN A 10 7.66 4.28 -1.43
C ASN A 10 7.68 4.35 -2.96
N GLN A 11 8.18 3.33 -3.62
CA GLN A 11 8.21 3.25 -5.07
C GLN A 11 6.82 3.02 -5.65
N VAL A 12 6.06 2.10 -5.07
CA VAL A 12 4.69 1.81 -5.49
C VAL A 12 3.82 3.06 -5.35
N SER A 13 3.96 3.78 -4.24
CA SER A 13 3.23 5.02 -3.97
C SER A 13 3.52 6.08 -5.03
N SER A 14 4.79 6.25 -5.40
CA SER A 14 5.20 7.18 -6.45
C SER A 14 4.53 6.86 -7.78
N ASN A 15 4.55 5.59 -8.16
CA ASN A 15 3.93 5.14 -9.41
C ASN A 15 2.43 5.36 -9.40
N LEU A 16 1.77 5.05 -8.30
CA LEU A 16 0.33 5.25 -8.15
C LEU A 16 -0.04 6.72 -8.18
N SER A 17 0.72 7.56 -7.50
CA SER A 17 0.49 9.01 -7.50
C SER A 17 0.58 9.59 -8.90
N SER A 18 1.56 9.15 -9.69
CA SER A 18 1.73 9.56 -11.06
C SER A 18 0.53 9.18 -11.91
N GLN A 19 0.05 7.93 -11.77
CA GLN A 19 -1.12 7.44 -12.49
C GLN A 19 -2.39 8.17 -12.07
N MET A 20 -2.54 8.42 -10.78
CA MET A 20 -3.70 9.14 -10.24
C MET A 20 -3.76 10.58 -10.74
N ASN A 21 -2.61 11.23 -10.87
CA ASN A 21 -2.54 12.58 -11.45
C ASN A 21 -3.02 12.60 -12.89
N GLY A 22 -2.73 11.55 -13.67
CA GLY A 22 -3.19 11.41 -15.04
C GLY A 22 -4.70 11.23 -15.15
N ILE A 23 -5.33 10.63 -14.15
CA ILE A 23 -6.80 10.44 -14.10
C ILE A 23 -7.51 11.74 -13.72
N GLY A 24 -6.87 12.57 -12.90
CA GLY A 24 -7.47 13.72 -12.26
C GLY A 24 -7.84 13.43 -10.82
N TYR A 25 -8.40 14.42 -10.13
CA TYR A 25 -8.70 14.27 -8.71
C TYR A 25 -9.85 13.29 -8.49
N ASN A 26 -9.60 12.26 -7.69
CA ASN A 26 -10.59 11.27 -7.28
C ASN A 26 -10.49 11.08 -5.77
N PRO A 27 -11.47 11.60 -4.98
CA PRO A 27 -11.39 11.55 -3.51
C PRO A 27 -11.28 10.14 -2.96
N ASP A 28 -11.96 9.16 -3.57
CA ASP A 28 -11.95 7.79 -3.10
C ASP A 28 -10.57 7.14 -3.26
N LEU A 29 -9.95 7.34 -4.43
CA LEU A 29 -8.61 6.81 -4.69
C LEU A 29 -7.58 7.49 -3.78
N HIS A 30 -7.68 8.79 -3.59
CA HIS A 30 -6.77 9.52 -2.71
C HIS A 30 -6.91 9.08 -1.26
N ARG A 31 -8.14 8.80 -0.82
CA ARG A 31 -8.39 8.29 0.54
C ARG A 31 -7.76 6.92 0.74
N MET A 32 -7.93 6.03 -0.23
CA MET A 32 -7.34 4.69 -0.18
C MET A 32 -5.82 4.77 -0.13
N HIS A 33 -5.23 5.65 -0.95
CA HIS A 33 -3.79 5.86 -0.97
C HIS A 33 -3.28 6.32 0.41
N LYS A 34 -3.95 7.30 1.01
CA LYS A 34 -3.60 7.79 2.35
C LYS A 34 -3.72 6.71 3.41
N ASN A 35 -4.77 5.88 3.33
CA ASN A 35 -4.96 4.80 4.28
C ASN A 35 -3.82 3.78 4.19
N ILE A 36 -3.37 3.48 2.97
CA ILE A 36 -2.25 2.57 2.79
C ILE A 36 -0.95 3.18 3.33
N ASP A 37 -0.74 4.49 3.12
CA ASP A 37 0.41 5.19 3.71
C ASP A 37 0.46 5.01 5.23
N LYS A 38 -0.68 5.15 5.90
CA LYS A 38 -0.78 4.93 7.34
C LYS A 38 -0.48 3.48 7.72
N MET A 39 -1.05 2.54 6.99
CA MET A 39 -0.83 1.12 7.25
C MET A 39 0.64 0.75 7.12
N VAL A 40 1.32 1.25 6.10
CA VAL A 40 2.74 1.00 5.89
C VAL A 40 3.59 1.64 6.99
N SER A 41 3.24 2.86 7.40
CA SER A 41 3.93 3.55 8.49
C SER A 41 3.81 2.75 9.80
N GLU A 42 2.62 2.27 10.11
CA GLU A 42 2.39 1.44 11.30
C GLU A 42 3.12 0.10 11.19
N LEU A 43 3.16 -0.48 10.00
CA LEU A 43 3.87 -1.72 9.75
C LEU A 43 5.37 -1.57 10.03
N SER A 44 5.97 -0.45 9.61
CA SER A 44 7.38 -0.18 9.84
C SER A 44 7.69 -0.08 11.33
N LYS A 45 6.83 0.57 12.10
CA LYS A 45 6.98 0.68 13.55
C LYS A 45 6.81 -0.69 14.23
N LEU A 46 5.86 -1.46 13.76
CA LEU A 46 5.61 -2.80 14.28
C LEU A 46 6.78 -3.73 14.00
N GLU A 47 7.38 -3.63 12.82
CA GLU A 47 8.54 -4.42 12.45
C GLU A 47 9.68 -4.25 13.44
N VAL A 48 9.99 -3.01 13.83
CA VAL A 48 11.05 -2.73 14.81
C VAL A 48 10.72 -3.41 16.13
N ASN A 49 9.50 -3.32 16.60
CA ASN A 49 9.09 -3.93 17.86
C ASN A 49 9.14 -5.46 17.80
N LEU A 50 8.68 -6.04 16.69
CA LEU A 50 8.64 -7.49 16.53
C LEU A 50 10.02 -8.10 16.38
N ARG A 51 10.99 -7.35 15.83
CA ARG A 51 12.38 -7.79 15.78
C ARG A 51 12.95 -7.99 17.19
N ARG A 52 12.55 -7.13 18.14
CA ARG A 52 12.99 -7.24 19.52
C ARG A 52 12.37 -8.45 20.23
N THR A 53 11.12 -8.79 19.91
CA THR A 53 10.38 -9.84 20.60
C THR A 53 10.42 -11.18 19.87
N GLY A 54 10.90 -11.22 18.62
CA GLY A 54 10.95 -12.43 17.81
C GLY A 54 9.61 -12.92 17.29
N LYS A 55 8.57 -12.11 17.36
CA LYS A 55 7.21 -12.50 16.94
C LYS A 55 6.91 -12.12 15.51
N TYR A 56 7.71 -12.61 14.58
CA TYR A 56 7.57 -12.28 13.16
C TYR A 56 6.27 -12.78 12.51
N GLU A 57 5.64 -13.78 13.07
CA GLU A 57 4.39 -14.34 12.53
C GLU A 57 3.29 -13.28 12.42
N MET A 58 3.21 -12.39 13.41
CA MET A 58 2.24 -11.30 13.39
C MET A 58 2.52 -10.29 12.28
N LEU A 59 3.79 -10.16 11.89
CA LEU A 59 4.19 -9.27 10.83
C LEU A 59 3.67 -9.77 9.48
N ASP A 60 3.72 -11.08 9.24
CA ASP A 60 3.28 -11.67 7.97
C ASP A 60 1.80 -11.37 7.69
N ASP A 61 0.95 -11.48 8.71
CA ASP A 61 -0.47 -11.17 8.57
C ASP A 61 -0.69 -9.71 8.22
N LYS A 62 0.05 -8.81 8.86
CA LYS A 62 -0.04 -7.38 8.59
C LYS A 62 0.44 -7.04 7.20
N VAL A 63 1.55 -7.63 6.78
CA VAL A 63 2.10 -7.43 5.44
C VAL A 63 1.11 -7.93 4.38
N ALA A 64 0.48 -9.07 4.60
CA ALA A 64 -0.51 -9.61 3.69
C ALA A 64 -1.71 -8.67 3.54
N ALA A 65 -2.18 -8.09 4.65
CA ALA A 65 -3.29 -7.14 4.63
C ALA A 65 -2.93 -5.88 3.83
N VAL A 66 -1.73 -5.35 4.02
CA VAL A 66 -1.25 -4.18 3.28
C VAL A 66 -1.12 -4.50 1.80
N ASN A 67 -0.55 -5.64 1.44
CA ASN A 67 -0.43 -6.06 0.04
C ASN A 67 -1.78 -6.19 -0.64
N THR A 68 -2.77 -6.72 0.06
CA THR A 68 -4.14 -6.83 -0.47
C THR A 68 -4.71 -5.44 -0.76
N ALA A 69 -4.52 -4.49 0.15
CA ALA A 69 -4.97 -3.13 -0.03
C ALA A 69 -4.28 -2.45 -1.22
N ILE A 70 -2.97 -2.65 -1.36
CA ILE A 70 -2.19 -2.10 -2.48
C ILE A 70 -2.70 -2.67 -3.81
N ASN A 71 -2.89 -3.98 -3.88
CA ASN A 71 -3.36 -4.64 -5.09
C ASN A 71 -4.75 -4.13 -5.48
N HIS A 72 -5.61 -3.92 -4.50
CA HIS A 72 -6.94 -3.39 -4.74
C HIS A 72 -6.90 -1.97 -5.31
N LEU A 73 -6.08 -1.10 -4.72
CA LEU A 73 -5.92 0.27 -5.20
C LEU A 73 -5.34 0.30 -6.62
N GLU A 74 -4.33 -0.49 -6.90
CA GLU A 74 -3.73 -0.58 -8.23
C GLU A 74 -4.76 -0.98 -9.27
N LYS A 75 -5.61 -1.94 -8.94
CA LYS A 75 -6.67 -2.40 -9.84
C LYS A 75 -7.67 -1.28 -10.13
N LEU A 76 -8.08 -0.55 -9.10
CA LEU A 76 -9.02 0.56 -9.27
C LEU A 76 -8.40 1.70 -10.09
N VAL A 77 -7.14 2.01 -9.87
CA VAL A 77 -6.43 3.03 -10.65
C VAL A 77 -6.33 2.62 -12.11
N LEU A 78 -6.00 1.36 -12.37
CA LEU A 78 -5.94 0.83 -13.73
C LEU A 78 -7.29 0.95 -14.43
N MET A 79 -8.37 0.54 -13.75
CA MET A 79 -9.72 0.64 -14.30
C MET A 79 -10.12 2.08 -14.60
N ALA A 80 -9.79 3.01 -13.71
CA ALA A 80 -10.09 4.42 -13.91
C ALA A 80 -9.33 4.99 -15.12
N ASN A 81 -8.09 4.56 -15.33
CA ASN A 81 -7.30 4.95 -16.50
C ASN A 81 -7.92 4.43 -17.79
N LEU A 82 -8.45 3.22 -17.79
CA LEU A 82 -9.07 2.62 -18.97
C LEU A 82 -10.39 3.29 -19.33
N MET A 83 -11.07 3.85 -18.34
CA MET A 83 -12.36 4.55 -18.55
C MET A 83 -12.20 6.03 -18.87
N LYS A 84 -11.00 6.51 -18.85
CA LYS A 84 -10.68 7.91 -19.06
C LYS A 84 -10.93 8.41 -20.50
#